data_f75cbfd1404d2e33fb182a041a9a2be5
#
_entry.id   f75cbfd1404d2e33fb182a041a9a2be5
#
_cell.length_a   1.000
_cell.length_b   1.000
_cell.length_c   1.000
_cell.angle_alpha   90.00
_cell.angle_beta   90.00
_cell.angle_gamma   90.00
#
_symmetry.space_group_name_H-M   'P 1'
#
loop_
_entity.id
_entity.type
_entity.pdbx_description
1 polymer ?
#
loop_
_entity_poly.entity_id
_entity_poly.type
_entity_poly.pdbx_seq_one_letter_code
_entity_poly.pdbx_strand_id
1 'polypeptide(L)'
;EIINKMINIAAAKNVDFIALPETANCISNSKTHQDKVLQVEEEDITLASLIKAAKNKSLNILVGSLALKHNKSGDKLINRSFFIDTSGRILAKYDKLHMFDACVSDSEKYNESSRFEAGKKAKVVSTAIGKFGLSICYDIRFPYLYRDLSKRGAQILTVPSAFTVPTGKAHW
;
A
#
# COMPACT_ATOMS: atom_id res chain seq x y z
N GLU A 1 1.28 -16.19 -4.39
CA GLU A 1 0.71 -17.00 -5.50
C GLU A 1 -0.47 -16.30 -6.17
N ILE A 2 -1.53 -15.93 -5.44
CA ILE A 2 -2.74 -15.29 -5.98
C ILE A 2 -2.42 -13.99 -6.72
N ILE A 3 -1.62 -13.11 -6.14
CA ILE A 3 -1.24 -11.82 -6.75
C ILE A 3 -0.58 -12.05 -8.12
N ASN A 4 0.38 -12.97 -8.22
CA ASN A 4 1.06 -13.26 -9.47
C ASN A 4 0.11 -13.83 -10.55
N LYS A 5 -0.87 -14.63 -10.15
CA LYS A 5 -1.91 -15.11 -11.05
C LYS A 5 -2.76 -13.95 -11.60
N MET A 6 -3.18 -13.03 -10.73
CA MET A 6 -3.95 -11.84 -11.14
C MET A 6 -3.13 -10.91 -12.05
N ILE A 7 -1.84 -10.71 -11.76
CA ILE A 7 -0.93 -9.93 -12.61
C ILE A 7 -0.80 -10.57 -14.00
N ASN A 8 -0.69 -11.90 -14.07
CA ASN A 8 -0.63 -12.60 -15.36
C ASN A 8 -1.92 -12.42 -16.18
N ILE A 9 -3.09 -12.48 -15.53
CA ILE A 9 -4.39 -12.25 -16.18
C ILE A 9 -4.48 -10.81 -16.71
N ALA A 10 -4.07 -9.83 -15.93
CA ALA A 10 -4.10 -8.44 -16.33
C ALA A 10 -3.10 -8.15 -17.47
N ALA A 11 -1.88 -8.67 -17.38
CA ALA A 11 -0.89 -8.52 -18.44
C ALA A 11 -1.36 -9.12 -19.79
N ALA A 12 -2.09 -10.26 -19.74
CA ALA A 12 -2.68 -10.85 -20.94
C ALA A 12 -3.79 -10.00 -21.57
N LYS A 13 -4.32 -8.99 -20.83
CA LYS A 13 -5.28 -8.01 -21.33
C LYS A 13 -4.65 -6.71 -21.80
N ASN A 14 -3.31 -6.66 -21.93
CA ASN A 14 -2.55 -5.48 -22.36
C ASN A 14 -2.85 -4.22 -21.54
N VAL A 15 -2.99 -4.33 -20.22
CA VAL A 15 -3.16 -3.18 -19.34
C VAL A 15 -1.80 -2.49 -19.12
N ASP A 16 -1.81 -1.17 -18.98
CA ASP A 16 -0.59 -0.37 -18.73
C ASP A 16 -0.22 -0.27 -17.26
N PHE A 17 -1.21 -0.52 -16.37
CA PHE A 17 -1.10 -0.28 -14.96
C PHE A 17 -1.98 -1.22 -14.13
N ILE A 18 -1.45 -1.65 -13.00
CA ILE A 18 -2.18 -2.42 -11.97
C ILE A 18 -2.02 -1.73 -10.62
N ALA A 19 -3.13 -1.63 -9.88
CA ALA A 19 -3.13 -1.27 -8.46
C ALA A 19 -3.50 -2.49 -7.60
N LEU A 20 -2.67 -2.81 -6.62
CA LEU A 20 -2.92 -3.83 -5.62
C LEU A 20 -3.60 -3.21 -4.38
N PRO A 21 -4.27 -4.01 -3.53
CA PRO A 21 -4.89 -3.51 -2.31
C PRO A 21 -3.87 -3.15 -1.22
N GLU A 22 -4.38 -2.58 -0.11
CA GLU A 22 -3.61 -2.36 1.13
C GLU A 22 -3.16 -3.69 1.73
N THR A 23 -1.98 -3.70 2.38
CA THR A 23 -1.38 -4.86 3.08
C THR A 23 -1.39 -6.15 2.26
N ALA A 24 -1.07 -6.05 0.97
CA ALA A 24 -1.19 -7.14 0.00
C ALA A 24 -0.35 -8.39 0.35
N ASN A 25 0.67 -8.27 1.21
CA ASN A 25 1.48 -9.39 1.67
C ASN A 25 0.90 -10.11 2.91
N CYS A 26 0.16 -9.40 3.77
CA CYS A 26 -0.35 -10.00 5.01
C CYS A 26 -1.56 -9.23 5.55
N ILE A 27 -2.75 -9.84 5.51
CA ILE A 27 -3.96 -9.34 6.19
C ILE A 27 -4.17 -10.20 7.43
N SER A 28 -3.73 -9.73 8.59
CA SER A 28 -3.86 -10.44 9.86
C SER A 28 -3.83 -9.47 11.04
N ASN A 29 -4.72 -9.69 12.02
CA ASN A 29 -4.71 -9.00 13.31
C ASN A 29 -3.85 -9.72 14.36
N SER A 30 -3.32 -10.91 14.06
CA SER A 30 -2.48 -11.68 14.96
C SER A 30 -1.05 -11.14 14.95
N LYS A 31 -0.64 -10.53 16.07
CA LYS A 31 0.74 -10.04 16.25
C LYS A 31 1.76 -11.17 16.06
N THR A 32 1.52 -12.32 16.67
CA THR A 32 2.41 -13.49 16.55
C THR A 32 2.57 -13.94 15.09
N HIS A 33 1.48 -13.91 14.31
CA HIS A 33 1.55 -14.26 12.89
C HIS A 33 2.35 -13.21 12.11
N GLN A 34 2.07 -11.92 12.34
CA GLN A 34 2.82 -10.83 11.70
C GLN A 34 4.32 -10.91 12.01
N ASP A 35 4.70 -11.12 13.28
CA ASP A 35 6.10 -11.22 13.69
C ASP A 35 6.85 -12.36 12.98
N LYS A 36 6.12 -13.47 12.70
CA LYS A 36 6.66 -14.65 12.03
C LYS A 36 6.84 -14.45 10.52
N VAL A 37 5.89 -13.77 9.85
CA VAL A 37 5.83 -13.73 8.38
C VAL A 37 6.33 -12.42 7.76
N LEU A 38 6.23 -11.29 8.48
CA LEU A 38 6.67 -10.01 7.96
C LEU A 38 8.19 -9.87 7.99
N GLN A 39 8.71 -9.19 6.99
CA GLN A 39 10.14 -8.98 6.77
C GLN A 39 10.45 -7.49 6.67
N VAL A 40 11.72 -7.11 6.74
CA VAL A 40 12.19 -5.79 6.33
C VAL A 40 12.07 -5.65 4.80
N GLU A 41 12.07 -4.45 4.30
CA GLU A 41 11.84 -4.16 2.87
C GLU A 41 12.79 -4.95 1.95
N GLU A 42 14.06 -5.01 2.31
CA GLU A 42 15.11 -5.63 1.50
C GLU A 42 14.98 -7.16 1.42
N GLU A 43 14.26 -7.76 2.36
CA GLU A 43 14.07 -9.21 2.47
C GLU A 43 12.65 -9.64 2.06
N ASP A 44 11.73 -8.67 1.80
CA ASP A 44 10.31 -9.00 1.51
C ASP A 44 10.15 -9.69 0.15
N ILE A 45 9.75 -10.95 0.23
CA ILE A 45 9.58 -11.83 -0.95
C ILE A 45 8.46 -11.36 -1.88
N THR A 46 7.44 -10.68 -1.32
CA THR A 46 6.32 -10.15 -2.12
C THR A 46 6.81 -8.98 -2.96
N LEU A 47 7.54 -8.03 -2.35
CA LEU A 47 8.11 -6.90 -3.07
C LEU A 47 9.07 -7.37 -4.17
N ALA A 48 9.98 -8.30 -3.86
CA ALA A 48 10.91 -8.87 -4.83
C ALA A 48 10.17 -9.53 -6.02
N SER A 49 9.09 -10.26 -5.74
CA SER A 49 8.26 -10.89 -6.77
C SER A 49 7.55 -9.85 -7.65
N LEU A 50 7.05 -8.75 -7.07
CA LEU A 50 6.36 -7.68 -7.79
C LEU A 50 7.32 -6.88 -8.68
N ILE A 51 8.53 -6.60 -8.22
CA ILE A 51 9.60 -5.98 -9.02
C ILE A 51 9.92 -6.84 -10.25
N LYS A 52 10.09 -8.15 -10.06
CA LYS A 52 10.33 -9.09 -11.14
C LYS A 52 9.13 -9.16 -12.11
N ALA A 53 7.90 -9.15 -11.60
CA ALA A 53 6.70 -9.17 -12.42
C ALA A 53 6.57 -7.89 -13.26
N ALA A 54 6.77 -6.70 -12.68
CA ALA A 54 6.75 -5.43 -13.38
C ALA A 54 7.71 -5.43 -14.58
N LYS A 55 8.96 -5.85 -14.36
CA LYS A 55 9.99 -5.95 -15.40
C LYS A 55 9.61 -6.97 -16.48
N ASN A 56 9.23 -8.19 -16.10
CA ASN A 56 8.98 -9.29 -17.05
C ASN A 56 7.72 -9.07 -17.90
N LYS A 57 6.77 -8.29 -17.40
CA LYS A 57 5.49 -8.00 -18.08
C LYS A 57 5.44 -6.59 -18.68
N SER A 58 6.51 -5.80 -18.51
CA SER A 58 6.54 -4.38 -18.92
C SER A 58 5.34 -3.60 -18.38
N LEU A 59 5.01 -3.79 -17.10
CA LEU A 59 3.78 -3.31 -16.46
C LEU A 59 4.10 -2.37 -15.29
N ASN A 60 3.42 -1.22 -15.23
CA ASN A 60 3.48 -0.37 -14.05
C ASN A 60 2.65 -1.01 -12.93
N ILE A 61 3.21 -1.09 -11.72
CA ILE A 61 2.53 -1.67 -10.56
C ILE A 61 2.52 -0.67 -9.41
N LEU A 62 1.33 -0.26 -8.98
CA LEU A 62 1.15 0.30 -7.65
C LEU A 62 0.96 -0.87 -6.68
N VAL A 63 1.96 -1.13 -5.86
CA VAL A 63 1.79 -1.97 -4.68
C VAL A 63 1.00 -1.14 -3.69
N GLY A 64 -0.28 -1.42 -3.53
CA GLY A 64 -1.20 -0.62 -2.73
C GLY A 64 -0.63 -0.36 -1.34
N SER A 65 -0.26 -1.41 -0.62
CA SER A 65 0.80 -1.37 0.38
C SER A 65 1.28 -2.76 0.78
N LEU A 66 2.40 -2.78 1.51
CA LEU A 66 2.91 -3.94 2.24
C LEU A 66 3.05 -3.56 3.72
N ALA A 67 2.72 -4.50 4.59
CA ALA A 67 3.11 -4.43 6.00
C ALA A 67 4.56 -4.93 6.10
N LEU A 68 5.46 -4.08 6.59
CA LEU A 68 6.90 -4.38 6.66
C LEU A 68 7.43 -4.11 8.06
N LYS A 69 8.45 -4.81 8.50
CA LYS A 69 9.23 -4.44 9.68
C LYS A 69 10.00 -3.16 9.39
N HIS A 70 9.93 -2.18 10.29
CA HIS A 70 10.65 -0.91 10.12
C HIS A 70 12.17 -1.14 10.15
N ASN A 71 12.61 -2.07 10.98
CA ASN A 71 13.99 -2.50 11.12
C ASN A 71 14.06 -3.99 11.51
N LYS A 72 15.29 -4.54 11.61
CA LYS A 72 15.48 -5.95 11.97
C LYS A 72 15.09 -6.30 13.41
N SER A 73 15.00 -5.32 14.34
CA SER A 73 14.49 -5.57 15.70
C SER A 73 12.98 -5.85 15.71
N GLY A 74 12.24 -5.35 14.71
CA GLY A 74 10.84 -5.67 14.52
C GLY A 74 9.86 -5.03 15.50
N ASP A 75 10.29 -4.03 16.28
CA ASP A 75 9.47 -3.40 17.32
C ASP A 75 8.27 -2.65 16.74
N LYS A 76 8.44 -2.04 15.56
CA LYS A 76 7.39 -1.35 14.82
C LYS A 76 7.32 -1.86 13.38
N LEU A 77 6.11 -1.80 12.85
CA LEU A 77 5.83 -2.05 11.44
C LEU A 77 5.63 -0.71 10.72
N ILE A 78 5.73 -0.75 9.40
CA ILE A 78 5.32 0.34 8.50
C ILE A 78 4.31 -0.20 7.49
N ASN A 79 3.35 0.63 7.12
CA ASN A 79 2.38 0.36 6.07
C ASN A 79 2.81 1.17 4.84
N ARG A 80 3.56 0.52 3.91
CA ARG A 80 4.29 1.20 2.82
C ARG A 80 3.75 0.83 1.45
N SER A 81 3.41 1.85 0.68
CA SER A 81 3.09 1.75 -0.74
C SER A 81 4.33 1.95 -1.60
N PHE A 82 4.36 1.28 -2.78
CA PHE A 82 5.42 1.41 -3.76
C PHE A 82 4.84 1.64 -5.16
N PHE A 83 5.44 2.53 -5.93
CA PHE A 83 5.20 2.61 -7.36
C PHE A 83 6.39 2.02 -8.11
N ILE A 84 6.14 0.94 -8.85
CA ILE A 84 7.16 0.21 -9.62
C ILE A 84 6.89 0.44 -11.11
N ASP A 85 7.92 0.87 -11.86
CA ASP A 85 7.81 1.09 -13.31
C ASP A 85 8.00 -0.21 -14.11
N THR A 86 7.77 -0.11 -15.42
CA THR A 86 7.90 -1.21 -16.37
C THR A 86 9.31 -1.82 -16.47
N SER A 87 10.33 -1.16 -15.94
CA SER A 87 11.69 -1.69 -15.84
C SER A 87 11.98 -2.40 -14.52
N GLY A 88 11.01 -2.40 -13.60
CA GLY A 88 11.16 -2.94 -12.25
C GLY A 88 11.81 -1.97 -11.26
N ARG A 89 11.97 -0.67 -11.58
CA ARG A 89 12.50 0.32 -10.65
C ARG A 89 11.40 0.82 -9.73
N ILE A 90 11.69 0.97 -8.46
CA ILE A 90 10.83 1.66 -7.50
C ILE A 90 10.99 3.17 -7.71
N LEU A 91 9.96 3.80 -8.27
CA LEU A 91 9.93 5.25 -8.51
C LEU A 91 9.55 6.05 -7.27
N ALA A 92 8.74 5.47 -6.38
CA ALA A 92 8.30 6.12 -5.17
C ALA A 92 7.98 5.11 -4.06
N LYS A 93 8.17 5.55 -2.83
CA LYS A 93 7.72 4.90 -1.59
C LYS A 93 6.88 5.91 -0.81
N TYR A 94 5.81 5.43 -0.19
CA TYR A 94 4.92 6.24 0.64
C TYR A 94 4.51 5.44 1.88
N ASP A 95 4.78 5.96 3.05
CA ASP A 95 4.33 5.38 4.31
C ASP A 95 3.02 6.04 4.71
N LYS A 96 2.00 5.25 5.05
CA LYS A 96 0.69 5.71 5.50
C LYS A 96 0.83 6.78 6.58
N LEU A 97 0.20 7.93 6.38
CA LEU A 97 0.32 9.06 7.31
C LEU A 97 -0.65 8.92 8.49
N HIS A 98 -1.87 8.45 8.25
CA HIS A 98 -2.93 8.45 9.24
C HIS A 98 -3.29 7.02 9.65
N MET A 99 -3.00 6.70 10.91
CA MET A 99 -3.27 5.39 11.49
C MET A 99 -4.74 5.23 11.83
N PHE A 100 -5.28 4.03 11.61
CA PHE A 100 -6.67 3.71 11.91
C PHE A 100 -6.83 3.31 13.38
N ASP A 101 -6.99 4.33 14.24
CA ASP A 101 -7.30 4.17 15.65
C ASP A 101 -8.78 4.51 15.84
N ALA A 102 -9.65 3.50 15.83
CA ALA A 102 -11.09 3.70 15.83
C ALA A 102 -11.84 2.64 16.63
N CYS A 103 -12.94 3.06 17.24
CA CYS A 103 -13.93 2.18 17.83
C CYS A 103 -15.08 2.08 16.83
N VAL A 104 -15.18 0.95 16.13
CA VAL A 104 -16.23 0.69 15.11
C VAL A 104 -17.52 0.19 15.78
N SER A 105 -17.37 -0.59 16.86
CA SER A 105 -18.45 -1.06 17.72
C SER A 105 -17.88 -1.38 19.11
N ASP A 106 -18.74 -1.74 20.07
CA ASP A 106 -18.31 -2.14 21.41
C ASP A 106 -17.34 -3.33 21.41
N SER A 107 -17.49 -4.21 20.41
CA SER A 107 -16.65 -5.41 20.25
C SER A 107 -15.52 -5.26 19.20
N GLU A 108 -15.50 -4.18 18.43
CA GLU A 108 -14.58 -4.01 17.30
C GLU A 108 -13.79 -2.71 17.43
N LYS A 109 -12.62 -2.81 18.04
CA LYS A 109 -11.70 -1.69 18.26
C LYS A 109 -10.40 -1.92 17.53
N TYR A 110 -9.93 -0.88 16.85
CA TYR A 110 -8.68 -0.85 16.11
C TYR A 110 -7.73 0.16 16.74
N ASN A 111 -6.46 -0.20 16.85
CA ASN A 111 -5.38 0.65 17.35
C ASN A 111 -4.13 0.38 16.49
N GLU A 112 -4.17 0.86 15.24
CA GLU A 112 -3.10 0.66 14.26
C GLU A 112 -1.79 1.32 14.73
N SER A 113 -1.86 2.48 15.38
CA SER A 113 -0.69 3.22 15.87
C SER A 113 0.08 2.47 16.97
N SER A 114 -0.55 1.53 17.66
CA SER A 114 0.15 0.70 18.65
C SER A 114 1.21 -0.19 18.00
N ARG A 115 1.00 -0.55 16.73
CA ARG A 115 1.85 -1.50 16.01
C ARG A 115 2.60 -0.87 14.84
N PHE A 116 1.98 0.09 14.13
CA PHE A 116 2.55 0.72 12.95
C PHE A 116 3.07 2.13 13.27
N GLU A 117 4.19 2.48 12.64
CA GLU A 117 4.72 3.84 12.64
C GLU A 117 4.12 4.65 11.49
N ALA A 118 3.63 5.86 11.80
CA ALA A 118 3.10 6.76 10.79
C ALA A 118 4.21 7.36 9.92
N GLY A 119 3.90 7.51 8.63
CA GLY A 119 4.74 8.26 7.70
C GLY A 119 4.78 9.75 8.05
N LYS A 120 5.64 10.50 7.33
CA LYS A 120 5.88 11.93 7.63
C LYS A 120 5.65 12.86 6.45
N LYS A 121 5.49 12.32 5.23
CA LYS A 121 5.48 13.15 4.01
C LYS A 121 4.47 12.64 2.99
N ALA A 122 3.64 13.56 2.48
CA ALA A 122 2.84 13.32 1.28
C ALA A 122 3.74 13.05 0.07
N LYS A 123 3.31 12.18 -0.84
CA LYS A 123 4.10 11.74 -1.99
C LYS A 123 3.32 11.85 -3.29
N VAL A 124 3.89 12.58 -4.24
CA VAL A 124 3.50 12.56 -5.65
C VAL A 124 4.63 11.93 -6.45
N VAL A 125 4.31 11.05 -7.37
CA VAL A 125 5.26 10.42 -8.29
C VAL A 125 4.89 10.74 -9.74
N SER A 126 5.86 11.22 -10.52
CA SER A 126 5.71 11.42 -11.96
C SER A 126 6.13 10.14 -12.69
N THR A 127 5.27 9.66 -13.56
CA THR A 127 5.46 8.43 -14.34
C THR A 127 5.17 8.71 -15.83
N ALA A 128 5.47 7.75 -16.70
CA ALA A 128 5.13 7.84 -18.12
C ALA A 128 3.60 7.89 -18.37
N ILE A 129 2.79 7.39 -17.43
CA ILE A 129 1.33 7.29 -17.56
C ILE A 129 0.57 8.34 -16.72
N GLY A 130 1.27 9.32 -16.14
CA GLY A 130 0.67 10.41 -15.37
C GLY A 130 1.33 10.64 -14.01
N LYS A 131 0.82 11.62 -13.28
CA LYS A 131 1.28 11.97 -11.92
C LYS A 131 0.34 11.39 -10.89
N PHE A 132 0.86 10.51 -10.04
CA PHE A 132 0.08 9.82 -9.01
C PHE A 132 0.34 10.43 -7.63
N GLY A 133 -0.74 10.80 -6.95
CA GLY A 133 -0.74 11.13 -5.52
C GLY A 133 -1.03 9.86 -4.72
N LEU A 134 -0.09 9.49 -3.84
CA LEU A 134 -0.17 8.25 -3.07
C LEU A 134 -0.85 8.50 -1.74
N SER A 135 -1.79 7.63 -1.38
CA SER A 135 -2.40 7.53 -0.06
C SER A 135 -2.74 6.06 0.25
N ILE A 136 -3.11 5.75 1.49
CA ILE A 136 -3.49 4.40 1.91
C ILE A 136 -4.71 4.49 2.84
N CYS A 137 -5.82 3.89 2.43
CA CYS A 137 -7.00 3.55 3.22
C CYS A 137 -7.53 4.72 4.07
N TYR A 138 -7.24 4.74 5.38
CA TYR A 138 -7.74 5.74 6.32
C TYR A 138 -7.30 7.17 5.99
N ASP A 139 -6.24 7.33 5.19
CA ASP A 139 -5.83 8.64 4.66
C ASP A 139 -6.98 9.35 3.94
N ILE A 140 -7.98 8.62 3.40
CA ILE A 140 -9.13 9.20 2.70
C ILE A 140 -9.97 10.13 3.59
N ARG A 141 -9.87 10.00 4.91
CA ARG A 141 -10.58 10.84 5.86
C ARG A 141 -9.92 12.21 6.09
N PHE A 142 -8.75 12.44 5.50
CA PHE A 142 -7.94 13.63 5.73
C PHE A 142 -7.84 14.49 4.46
N PRO A 143 -8.81 15.40 4.22
CA PRO A 143 -8.91 16.15 2.96
C PRO A 143 -7.69 17.04 2.69
N TYR A 144 -6.98 17.47 3.72
CA TYR A 144 -5.77 18.27 3.57
C TYR A 144 -4.65 17.52 2.85
N LEU A 145 -4.52 16.19 3.05
CA LEU A 145 -3.58 15.36 2.31
C LEU A 145 -3.88 15.43 0.81
N TYR A 146 -5.13 15.22 0.41
CA TYR A 146 -5.53 15.23 -1.00
C TYR A 146 -5.39 16.60 -1.63
N ARG A 147 -5.67 17.65 -0.88
CA ARG A 147 -5.44 19.04 -1.30
C ARG A 147 -3.95 19.29 -1.55
N ASP A 148 -3.07 18.81 -0.68
CA ASP A 148 -1.62 18.91 -0.87
C ASP A 148 -1.14 18.12 -2.08
N LEU A 149 -1.59 16.87 -2.25
CA LEU A 149 -1.29 16.04 -3.41
C LEU A 149 -1.73 16.72 -4.72
N SER A 150 -2.95 17.29 -4.75
CA SER A 150 -3.48 18.02 -5.90
C SER A 150 -2.65 19.27 -6.22
N LYS A 151 -2.30 20.09 -5.21
CA LYS A 151 -1.44 21.27 -5.39
C LYS A 151 -0.04 20.91 -5.91
N ARG A 152 0.47 19.73 -5.60
CA ARG A 152 1.73 19.20 -6.15
C ARG A 152 1.57 18.61 -7.55
N GLY A 153 0.39 18.72 -8.14
CA GLY A 153 0.09 18.34 -9.50
C GLY A 153 -0.28 16.87 -9.69
N ALA A 154 -0.74 16.17 -8.67
CA ALA A 154 -1.30 14.84 -8.82
C ALA A 154 -2.53 14.89 -9.75
N GLN A 155 -2.55 14.03 -10.75
CA GLN A 155 -3.64 13.86 -11.72
C GLN A 155 -4.51 12.65 -11.37
N ILE A 156 -3.90 11.66 -10.72
CA ILE A 156 -4.53 10.42 -10.28
C ILE A 156 -4.28 10.28 -8.79
N LEU A 157 -5.32 10.13 -8.01
CA LEU A 157 -5.24 9.86 -6.57
C LEU A 157 -5.51 8.38 -6.32
N THR A 158 -4.64 7.74 -5.55
CA THR A 158 -4.75 6.30 -5.26
C THR A 158 -5.12 6.10 -3.80
N VAL A 159 -6.08 5.20 -3.55
CA VAL A 159 -6.58 4.90 -2.21
C VAL A 159 -6.71 3.38 -2.02
N PRO A 160 -5.61 2.64 -2.12
CA PRO A 160 -5.64 1.20 -1.82
C PRO A 160 -6.12 0.98 -0.39
N SER A 161 -7.05 0.05 -0.21
CA SER A 161 -7.76 -0.08 1.06
C SER A 161 -8.06 -1.54 1.40
N ALA A 162 -8.16 -1.81 2.71
CA ALA A 162 -8.62 -3.06 3.29
C ALA A 162 -9.66 -2.74 4.39
N PHE A 163 -10.81 -2.20 3.98
CA PHE A 163 -11.90 -1.88 4.91
C PHE A 163 -12.49 -3.14 5.55
N THR A 164 -12.90 -3.01 6.80
CA THR A 164 -13.78 -4.01 7.43
C THR A 164 -15.15 -4.01 6.76
N VAL A 165 -15.91 -5.10 6.89
CA VAL A 165 -17.26 -5.16 6.32
C VAL A 165 -18.17 -4.01 6.81
N PRO A 166 -18.22 -3.71 8.14
CA PRO A 166 -19.03 -2.58 8.62
C PRO A 166 -18.57 -1.22 8.07
N THR A 167 -17.27 -0.94 8.11
CA THR A 167 -16.75 0.34 7.62
C THR A 167 -16.89 0.49 6.10
N GLY A 168 -16.74 -0.60 5.35
CA GLY A 168 -16.98 -0.62 3.91
C GLY A 168 -18.43 -0.28 3.57
N LYS A 169 -19.41 -0.90 4.26
CA LYS A 169 -20.83 -0.60 4.06
C LYS A 169 -21.22 0.83 4.42
N ALA A 170 -20.58 1.41 5.44
CA ALA A 170 -20.91 2.76 5.92
C ALA A 170 -20.25 3.88 5.12
N HIS A 171 -19.10 3.63 4.51
CA HIS A 171 -18.20 4.71 4.09
C HIS A 171 -17.61 4.60 2.69
N TRP A 172 -17.79 3.45 2.01
CA TRP A 172 -17.25 3.26 0.65
C TRP A 172 -18.28 3.58 -0.42
#